data_44dbc97dccf431dbb3deb2b22e52313f
#
_entry.id   44dbc97dccf431dbb3deb2b22e52313f
#
_cell.length_a   1.000
_cell.length_b   1.000
_cell.length_c   1.000
_cell.angle_alpha   90.00
_cell.angle_beta   90.00
_cell.angle_gamma   90.00
#
_symmetry.space_group_name_H-M   'P 1'
#
loop_
_entity.id
_entity.type
_entity.pdbx_description
1 polymer ?
#
loop_
_entity_poly.entity_id
_entity_poly.type
_entity_poly.pdbx_seq_one_letter_code
_entity_poly.pdbx_strand_id
1 'polypeptide(L)'
;VIKSRIINKLALTMYQELLAPIHSFLKAETPDSWIDEAKKPENLHIILRDHMLCELKAAQSALFLIRKYAVDKESAKQLNEWILPYEQFAYRRIGDLESLRGKSNVSKQITAKEGCNYGADLIDKMVLLIKEELHHFYQVMELMVKKGVTYQPIEAGRYAKGLIKQVKTYEPDALVDKLIIGAFIEARSCERFAKLAPFLEEDMEKFYVSLLRSEARHYQDYLELAEQIAGKDISERIAHFAQVEADLITSEDSDFKFHSGAPV
;
A
#
# COMPACT_ATOMS: atom_id res chain seq x y z
N VAL A 1 29.88 20.74 -2.83
CA VAL A 1 28.90 21.38 -1.92
C VAL A 1 27.78 22.06 -2.70
N ILE A 2 28.04 22.86 -3.76
CA ILE A 2 27.00 23.58 -4.54
C ILE A 2 26.17 22.60 -5.39
N LYS A 3 26.78 21.64 -6.08
CA LYS A 3 26.06 20.61 -6.88
C LYS A 3 25.14 19.75 -6.01
N SER A 4 25.56 19.36 -4.82
CA SER A 4 24.75 18.59 -3.86
C SER A 4 23.52 19.37 -3.38
N ARG A 5 23.65 20.68 -3.08
CA ARG A 5 22.52 21.53 -2.70
C ARG A 5 21.50 21.76 -3.82
N ILE A 6 21.97 21.86 -5.08
CA ILE A 6 21.08 22.04 -6.24
C ILE A 6 20.31 20.74 -6.53
N ILE A 7 20.98 19.58 -6.44
CA ILE A 7 20.35 18.26 -6.61
C ILE A 7 19.28 18.03 -5.52
N ASN A 8 19.60 18.34 -4.26
CA ASN A 8 18.63 18.23 -3.16
C ASN A 8 17.43 19.18 -3.33
N LYS A 9 17.63 20.40 -3.83
CA LYS A 9 16.54 21.35 -4.05
C LYS A 9 15.60 20.91 -5.21
N LEU A 10 16.15 20.38 -6.31
CA LEU A 10 15.39 19.82 -7.43
C LEU A 10 14.62 18.57 -7.02
N ALA A 11 15.24 17.67 -6.27
CA ALA A 11 14.58 16.50 -5.73
C ALA A 11 13.43 16.90 -4.80
N LEU A 12 13.65 17.85 -3.89
CA LEU A 12 12.63 18.33 -2.96
C LEU A 12 11.43 18.95 -3.70
N THR A 13 11.67 19.75 -4.75
CA THR A 13 10.60 20.34 -5.57
C THR A 13 9.81 19.25 -6.30
N MET A 14 10.50 18.25 -6.89
CA MET A 14 9.85 17.14 -7.59
C MET A 14 8.99 16.29 -6.65
N TYR A 15 9.42 16.08 -5.39
CA TYR A 15 8.62 15.37 -4.40
C TYR A 15 7.43 16.20 -3.91
N GLN A 16 7.57 17.51 -3.80
CA GLN A 16 6.45 18.41 -3.45
C GLN A 16 5.35 18.35 -4.51
N GLU A 17 5.69 18.37 -5.80
CA GLU A 17 4.71 18.23 -6.89
C GLU A 17 4.03 16.86 -6.87
N LEU A 18 4.78 15.77 -6.59
CA LEU A 18 4.24 14.43 -6.46
C LEU A 18 3.28 14.28 -5.28
N LEU A 19 3.60 14.90 -4.14
CA LEU A 19 2.84 14.78 -2.90
C LEU A 19 1.66 15.75 -2.81
N ALA A 20 1.64 16.83 -3.58
CA ALA A 20 0.57 17.84 -3.51
C ALA A 20 -0.86 17.25 -3.70
N PRO A 21 -1.11 16.35 -4.67
CA PRO A 21 -2.41 15.69 -4.81
C PRO A 21 -2.76 14.82 -3.59
N ILE A 22 -1.78 14.13 -3.01
CA ILE A 22 -1.95 13.27 -1.83
C ILE A 22 -2.33 14.09 -0.60
N HIS A 23 -1.62 15.19 -0.35
CA HIS A 23 -1.95 16.13 0.75
C HIS A 23 -3.33 16.75 0.57
N SER A 24 -3.78 16.99 -0.66
CA SER A 24 -5.12 17.49 -0.95
C SER A 24 -6.21 16.44 -0.76
N PHE A 25 -5.88 15.16 -0.96
CA PHE A 25 -6.80 14.03 -0.84
C PHE A 25 -6.98 13.58 0.63
N LEU A 26 -5.89 13.55 1.40
CA LEU A 26 -5.90 13.21 2.81
C LEU A 26 -6.42 14.39 3.65
N LYS A 27 -7.39 14.14 4.54
CA LYS A 27 -7.99 15.17 5.41
C LYS A 27 -7.11 15.55 6.60
N ALA A 28 -6.23 14.67 7.03
CA ALA A 28 -5.30 14.90 8.14
C ALA A 28 -3.90 14.44 7.75
N GLU A 29 -2.88 15.13 8.23
CA GLU A 29 -1.50 14.67 8.17
C GLU A 29 -1.22 13.62 9.24
N THR A 30 -0.21 12.79 9.01
CA THR A 30 0.32 11.91 10.06
C THR A 30 0.77 12.74 11.27
N PRO A 31 0.29 12.43 12.50
CA PRO A 31 0.69 13.13 13.71
C PRO A 31 2.20 13.13 13.93
N ASP A 32 2.76 14.24 14.40
CA ASP A 32 4.20 14.32 14.70
C ASP A 32 4.61 13.33 15.80
N SER A 33 3.71 13.02 16.75
CA SER A 33 3.93 11.99 17.76
C SER A 33 4.16 10.60 17.15
N TRP A 34 3.51 10.29 16.02
CA TRP A 34 3.78 9.05 15.29
C TRP A 34 5.18 9.05 14.65
N ILE A 35 5.60 10.17 14.06
CA ILE A 35 6.97 10.32 13.51
C ILE A 35 8.02 10.22 14.62
N ASP A 36 7.76 10.87 15.77
CA ASP A 36 8.65 10.83 16.92
C ASP A 36 8.85 9.41 17.47
N GLU A 37 7.81 8.58 17.38
CA GLU A 37 7.89 7.18 17.75
C GLU A 37 8.54 6.32 16.65
N ALA A 38 8.15 6.53 15.40
CA ALA A 38 8.63 5.75 14.25
C ALA A 38 10.14 5.90 13.97
N LYS A 39 10.71 7.08 14.22
CA LYS A 39 12.14 7.35 14.01
C LYS A 39 13.07 6.74 15.07
N LYS A 40 12.52 6.22 16.19
CA LYS A 40 13.31 5.60 17.25
C LYS A 40 13.94 4.28 16.77
N PRO A 41 15.25 4.07 16.98
CA PRO A 41 15.92 2.84 16.55
C PRO A 41 15.28 1.56 17.12
N GLU A 42 14.78 1.60 18.36
CA GLU A 42 14.10 0.48 19.01
C GLU A 42 12.80 0.05 18.31
N ASN A 43 12.15 0.96 17.56
CA ASN A 43 10.90 0.69 16.87
C ASN A 43 11.10 0.27 15.40
N LEU A 44 12.34 0.30 14.90
CA LEU A 44 12.65 -0.07 13.52
C LEU A 44 12.12 -1.48 13.17
N HIS A 45 12.23 -2.42 14.09
CA HIS A 45 11.77 -3.80 13.88
C HIS A 45 10.24 -3.90 13.75
N ILE A 46 9.47 -3.03 14.43
CA ILE A 46 8.01 -2.98 14.32
C ILE A 46 7.64 -2.40 12.95
N ILE A 47 8.22 -1.25 12.61
CA ILE A 47 7.95 -0.55 11.36
C ILE A 47 8.26 -1.44 10.15
N LEU A 48 9.43 -2.07 10.10
CA LEU A 48 9.80 -2.92 8.96
C LEU A 48 8.94 -4.20 8.85
N ARG A 49 8.61 -4.84 9.97
CA ARG A 49 7.75 -6.03 9.96
C ARG A 49 6.33 -5.71 9.51
N ASP A 50 5.76 -4.62 10.01
CA ASP A 50 4.41 -4.22 9.62
C ASP A 50 4.37 -3.73 8.17
N HIS A 51 5.35 -2.91 7.75
CA HIS A 51 5.50 -2.47 6.37
C HIS A 51 5.54 -3.67 5.41
N MET A 52 6.44 -4.62 5.64
CA MET A 52 6.53 -5.84 4.83
C MET A 52 5.17 -6.56 4.69
N LEU A 53 4.41 -6.69 5.80
CA LEU A 53 3.09 -7.30 5.75
C LEU A 53 2.04 -6.42 5.06
N CYS A 54 2.17 -5.09 5.13
CA CYS A 54 1.30 -4.18 4.39
C CYS A 54 1.45 -4.37 2.88
N GLU A 55 2.68 -4.49 2.36
CA GLU A 55 2.95 -4.77 0.95
C GLU A 55 2.27 -6.09 0.49
N LEU A 56 2.42 -7.18 1.27
CA LEU A 56 1.75 -8.44 0.96
C LEU A 56 0.23 -8.31 1.01
N LYS A 57 -0.33 -7.58 1.96
CA LYS A 57 -1.78 -7.38 2.08
C LYS A 57 -2.32 -6.49 0.96
N ALA A 58 -1.56 -5.49 0.51
CA ALA A 58 -1.91 -4.69 -0.67
C ALA A 58 -2.00 -5.57 -1.92
N ALA A 59 -0.98 -6.41 -2.17
CA ALA A 59 -1.01 -7.40 -3.24
C ALA A 59 -2.20 -8.36 -3.13
N GLN A 60 -2.49 -8.89 -1.93
CA GLN A 60 -3.62 -9.79 -1.67
C GLN A 60 -4.97 -9.10 -1.91
N SER A 61 -5.09 -7.83 -1.52
CA SER A 61 -6.32 -7.05 -1.71
C SER A 61 -6.59 -6.79 -3.18
N ALA A 62 -5.58 -6.37 -3.94
CA ALA A 62 -5.67 -6.18 -5.38
C ALA A 62 -6.01 -7.50 -6.10
N LEU A 63 -5.36 -8.59 -5.72
CA LEU A 63 -5.64 -9.94 -6.24
C LEU A 63 -7.07 -10.38 -5.94
N PHE A 64 -7.59 -10.12 -4.73
CA PHE A 64 -8.98 -10.38 -4.39
C PHE A 64 -9.95 -9.61 -5.31
N LEU A 65 -9.67 -8.33 -5.58
CA LEU A 65 -10.51 -7.51 -6.45
C LEU A 65 -10.59 -8.08 -7.86
N ILE A 66 -9.46 -8.35 -8.51
CA ILE A 66 -9.49 -8.89 -9.88
C ILE A 66 -10.10 -10.31 -9.94
N ARG A 67 -9.84 -11.16 -8.96
CA ARG A 67 -10.43 -12.50 -8.89
C ARG A 67 -11.93 -12.48 -8.74
N LYS A 68 -12.44 -11.61 -7.89
CA LYS A 68 -13.88 -11.53 -7.63
C LYS A 68 -14.64 -10.87 -8.78
N TYR A 69 -14.07 -9.80 -9.35
CA TYR A 69 -14.83 -8.89 -10.20
C TYR A 69 -14.46 -8.94 -11.68
N ALA A 70 -13.25 -9.33 -12.06
CA ALA A 70 -12.77 -9.10 -13.41
C ALA A 70 -12.36 -10.33 -14.21
N VAL A 71 -11.80 -11.39 -13.60
CA VAL A 71 -11.18 -12.49 -14.34
C VAL A 71 -12.05 -13.74 -14.44
N ASP A 72 -11.76 -14.60 -15.43
CA ASP A 72 -12.32 -15.93 -15.53
C ASP A 72 -11.74 -16.90 -14.47
N LYS A 73 -12.28 -18.12 -14.42
CA LYS A 73 -11.89 -19.13 -13.41
C LYS A 73 -10.44 -19.60 -13.55
N GLU A 74 -9.95 -19.71 -14.78
CA GLU A 74 -8.58 -20.17 -15.03
C GLU A 74 -7.57 -19.09 -14.62
N SER A 75 -7.81 -17.85 -15.00
CA SER A 75 -6.99 -16.70 -14.55
C SER A 75 -7.02 -16.53 -13.04
N ALA A 76 -8.18 -16.75 -12.40
CA ALA A 76 -8.27 -16.71 -10.94
C ALA A 76 -7.39 -17.78 -10.26
N LYS A 77 -7.26 -18.96 -10.84
CA LYS A 77 -6.34 -20.02 -10.36
C LYS A 77 -4.88 -19.60 -10.53
N GLN A 78 -4.52 -19.06 -11.68
CA GLN A 78 -3.16 -18.58 -11.96
C GLN A 78 -2.73 -17.47 -10.98
N LEU A 79 -3.63 -16.55 -10.66
CA LEU A 79 -3.40 -15.50 -9.69
C LEU A 79 -3.13 -16.06 -8.29
N ASN A 80 -3.85 -17.10 -7.86
CA ASN A 80 -3.58 -17.77 -6.58
C ASN A 80 -2.22 -18.48 -6.58
N GLU A 81 -1.85 -19.14 -7.68
CA GLU A 81 -0.54 -19.79 -7.82
C GLU A 81 0.60 -18.77 -7.76
N TRP A 82 0.38 -17.56 -8.29
CA TRP A 82 1.37 -16.49 -8.27
C TRP A 82 1.68 -15.98 -6.85
N ILE A 83 0.66 -15.71 -6.02
CA ILE A 83 0.86 -15.17 -4.69
C ILE A 83 1.26 -16.23 -3.65
N LEU A 84 0.96 -17.50 -3.90
CA LEU A 84 1.13 -18.59 -2.95
C LEU A 84 2.51 -18.69 -2.30
N PRO A 85 3.65 -18.54 -3.00
CA PRO A 85 4.98 -18.58 -2.38
C PRO A 85 5.18 -17.51 -1.30
N TYR A 86 4.65 -16.30 -1.52
CA TYR A 86 4.71 -15.19 -0.57
C TYR A 86 3.86 -15.46 0.68
N GLU A 87 2.64 -15.99 0.50
CA GLU A 87 1.77 -16.40 1.61
C GLU A 87 2.38 -17.56 2.42
N GLN A 88 2.97 -18.53 1.76
CA GLN A 88 3.66 -19.65 2.40
C GLN A 88 4.83 -19.15 3.24
N PHE A 89 5.63 -18.23 2.71
CA PHE A 89 6.73 -17.61 3.44
C PHE A 89 6.21 -16.79 4.62
N ALA A 90 5.29 -15.85 4.41
CA ALA A 90 4.85 -14.91 5.43
C ALA A 90 4.01 -15.55 6.54
N TYR A 91 3.11 -16.48 6.21
CA TYR A 91 2.16 -17.01 7.18
C TYR A 91 2.50 -18.41 7.68
N ARG A 92 3.25 -19.21 6.89
CA ARG A 92 3.58 -20.61 7.24
C ARG A 92 5.06 -20.84 7.47
N ARG A 93 5.92 -19.85 7.23
CA ARG A 93 7.38 -19.94 7.33
C ARG A 93 7.96 -21.05 6.44
N ILE A 94 7.38 -21.24 5.25
CA ILE A 94 7.84 -22.20 4.24
C ILE A 94 8.64 -21.45 3.19
N GLY A 95 9.83 -21.93 2.86
CA GLY A 95 10.76 -21.28 1.94
C GLY A 95 11.67 -20.29 2.64
N ASP A 96 12.49 -19.63 1.86
CA ASP A 96 13.40 -18.57 2.28
C ASP A 96 13.29 -17.36 1.33
N LEU A 97 13.98 -16.28 1.67
CA LEU A 97 13.96 -15.05 0.87
C LEU A 97 14.48 -15.28 -0.55
N GLU A 98 15.52 -16.10 -0.72
CA GLU A 98 16.09 -16.39 -2.04
C GLU A 98 15.07 -17.12 -2.94
N SER A 99 14.23 -17.96 -2.36
CA SER A 99 13.16 -18.66 -3.08
C SER A 99 12.09 -17.72 -3.67
N LEU A 100 12.00 -16.47 -3.20
CA LEU A 100 11.06 -15.45 -3.70
C LEU A 100 11.70 -14.54 -4.77
N ARG A 101 13.02 -14.62 -4.97
CA ARG A 101 13.74 -13.79 -5.93
C ARG A 101 13.14 -13.92 -7.33
N GLY A 102 12.77 -12.79 -7.94
CA GLY A 102 12.22 -12.75 -9.31
C GLY A 102 10.81 -13.32 -9.48
N LYS A 103 10.12 -13.71 -8.40
CA LYS A 103 8.74 -14.25 -8.48
C LYS A 103 7.65 -13.18 -8.49
N SER A 104 8.00 -11.91 -8.45
CA SER A 104 7.02 -10.80 -8.51
C SER A 104 6.31 -10.66 -9.86
N ASN A 105 6.69 -11.43 -10.88
CA ASN A 105 6.07 -11.38 -12.20
C ASN A 105 5.13 -12.58 -12.42
N VAL A 106 3.94 -12.30 -12.97
CA VAL A 106 3.05 -13.36 -13.48
C VAL A 106 3.53 -13.81 -14.87
N SER A 107 3.58 -15.12 -15.09
CA SER A 107 4.15 -15.70 -16.31
C SER A 107 3.13 -15.96 -17.42
N LYS A 108 1.83 -15.82 -17.13
CA LYS A 108 0.73 -16.14 -18.05
C LYS A 108 -0.18 -14.94 -18.24
N GLN A 109 -0.88 -14.92 -19.37
CA GLN A 109 -1.88 -13.88 -19.64
C GLN A 109 -3.08 -14.06 -18.72
N ILE A 110 -3.50 -12.99 -18.09
CA ILE A 110 -4.72 -12.91 -17.29
C ILE A 110 -5.84 -12.41 -18.18
N THR A 111 -6.94 -13.15 -18.23
CA THR A 111 -8.06 -12.90 -19.14
C THR A 111 -9.27 -12.38 -18.39
N ALA A 112 -9.86 -11.30 -18.90
CA ALA A 112 -11.09 -10.76 -18.38
C ALA A 112 -12.25 -11.72 -18.63
N LYS A 113 -13.18 -11.81 -17.67
CA LYS A 113 -14.44 -12.55 -17.88
C LYS A 113 -15.32 -11.82 -18.89
N GLU A 114 -16.08 -12.57 -19.65
CA GLU A 114 -17.00 -12.04 -20.65
C GLU A 114 -18.03 -11.09 -20.01
N GLY A 115 -18.34 -9.99 -20.69
CA GLY A 115 -19.34 -9.00 -20.26
C GLY A 115 -18.90 -8.04 -19.13
N CYS A 116 -17.61 -8.06 -18.72
CA CYS A 116 -17.09 -7.12 -17.73
C CYS A 116 -16.47 -5.88 -18.42
N ASN A 117 -17.21 -4.80 -18.50
CA ASN A 117 -16.80 -3.59 -19.23
C ASN A 117 -15.56 -2.88 -18.66
N TYR A 118 -15.29 -3.03 -17.36
CA TYR A 118 -14.12 -2.49 -16.67
C TYR A 118 -13.04 -3.56 -16.42
N GLY A 119 -13.27 -4.78 -16.90
CA GLY A 119 -12.42 -5.92 -16.55
C GLY A 119 -10.98 -5.76 -17.00
N ALA A 120 -10.75 -5.27 -18.21
CA ALA A 120 -9.41 -5.05 -18.74
C ALA A 120 -8.64 -4.02 -17.90
N ASP A 121 -9.23 -2.85 -17.67
CA ASP A 121 -8.58 -1.78 -16.90
C ASP A 121 -8.31 -2.20 -15.45
N LEU A 122 -9.26 -2.90 -14.80
CA LEU A 122 -9.08 -3.41 -13.45
C LEU A 122 -7.95 -4.46 -13.40
N ILE A 123 -7.85 -5.33 -14.39
CA ILE A 123 -6.76 -6.32 -14.49
C ILE A 123 -5.43 -5.62 -14.68
N ASP A 124 -5.31 -4.72 -15.67
CA ASP A 124 -4.05 -4.10 -16.03
C ASP A 124 -3.47 -3.30 -14.85
N LYS A 125 -4.28 -2.46 -14.21
CA LYS A 125 -3.85 -1.66 -13.06
C LYS A 125 -3.51 -2.53 -11.84
N MET A 126 -4.37 -3.49 -11.48
CA MET A 126 -4.15 -4.33 -10.30
C MET A 126 -3.04 -5.36 -10.50
N VAL A 127 -2.84 -5.92 -11.70
CA VAL A 127 -1.70 -6.81 -11.97
C VAL A 127 -0.37 -6.05 -11.84
N LEU A 128 -0.31 -4.81 -12.35
CA LEU A 128 0.87 -3.97 -12.18
C LEU A 128 1.13 -3.68 -10.70
N LEU A 129 0.10 -3.28 -9.96
CA LEU A 129 0.18 -3.04 -8.51
C LEU A 129 0.66 -4.30 -7.77
N ILE A 130 0.03 -5.46 -7.96
CA ILE A 130 0.45 -6.71 -7.32
C ILE A 130 1.92 -7.01 -7.56
N LYS A 131 2.39 -6.82 -8.80
CA LYS A 131 3.79 -7.03 -9.17
C LYS A 131 4.74 -6.13 -8.38
N GLU A 132 4.39 -4.87 -8.21
CA GLU A 132 5.19 -3.90 -7.49
C GLU A 132 5.14 -4.14 -5.99
N GLU A 133 3.98 -4.41 -5.42
CA GLU A 133 3.83 -4.74 -4.00
C GLU A 133 4.61 -6.01 -3.60
N LEU A 134 4.59 -7.06 -4.44
CA LEU A 134 5.40 -8.25 -4.21
C LEU A 134 6.91 -7.96 -4.36
N HIS A 135 7.29 -6.99 -5.19
CA HIS A 135 8.67 -6.52 -5.28
C HIS A 135 9.06 -5.70 -4.05
N HIS A 136 8.21 -4.78 -3.59
CA HIS A 136 8.42 -4.00 -2.37
C HIS A 136 8.52 -4.93 -1.14
N PHE A 137 7.63 -5.92 -1.01
CA PHE A 137 7.74 -6.96 0.01
C PHE A 137 9.14 -7.58 0.06
N TYR A 138 9.65 -7.99 -1.12
CA TYR A 138 10.98 -8.57 -1.22
C TYR A 138 12.08 -7.60 -0.80
N GLN A 139 12.01 -6.33 -1.22
CA GLN A 139 12.96 -5.28 -0.87
C GLN A 139 12.95 -4.97 0.63
N VAL A 140 11.77 -4.91 1.28
CA VAL A 140 11.67 -4.73 2.73
C VAL A 140 12.32 -5.90 3.46
N MET A 141 12.15 -7.13 2.98
CA MET A 141 12.80 -8.31 3.55
C MET A 141 14.33 -8.25 3.41
N GLU A 142 14.87 -7.83 2.27
CA GLU A 142 16.32 -7.62 2.10
C GLU A 142 16.85 -6.56 3.08
N LEU A 143 16.07 -5.48 3.27
CA LEU A 143 16.40 -4.43 4.22
C LEU A 143 16.36 -4.93 5.67
N MET A 144 15.35 -5.74 6.03
CA MET A 144 15.30 -6.38 7.35
C MET A 144 16.53 -7.25 7.61
N VAL A 145 16.94 -8.08 6.64
CA VAL A 145 18.15 -8.90 6.75
C VAL A 145 19.39 -8.02 6.97
N LYS A 146 19.53 -6.95 6.18
CA LYS A 146 20.67 -6.01 6.30
C LYS A 146 20.70 -5.31 7.67
N LYS A 147 19.54 -5.00 8.26
CA LYS A 147 19.41 -4.34 9.57
C LYS A 147 19.39 -5.33 10.75
N GLY A 148 19.54 -6.62 10.51
CA GLY A 148 19.48 -7.65 11.57
C GLY A 148 18.08 -7.83 12.19
N VAL A 149 17.04 -7.39 11.51
CA VAL A 149 15.64 -7.53 11.94
C VAL A 149 15.12 -8.91 11.53
N THR A 150 14.87 -9.77 12.49
CA THR A 150 14.28 -11.09 12.24
C THR A 150 12.80 -10.97 11.95
N TYR A 151 12.32 -11.67 10.91
CA TYR A 151 10.88 -11.78 10.65
C TYR A 151 10.17 -12.52 11.80
N GLN A 152 9.11 -11.91 12.29
CA GLN A 152 8.17 -12.51 13.23
C GLN A 152 6.76 -12.11 12.84
N PRO A 153 5.76 -13.00 12.95
CA PRO A 153 4.37 -12.64 12.72
C PRO A 153 3.96 -11.47 13.60
N ILE A 154 3.18 -10.57 13.03
CA ILE A 154 2.63 -9.41 13.71
C ILE A 154 1.12 -9.38 13.43
N GLU A 155 0.33 -9.04 14.44
CA GLU A 155 -1.11 -8.88 14.26
C GLU A 155 -1.43 -7.61 13.48
N ALA A 156 -2.51 -7.65 12.72
CA ALA A 156 -2.96 -6.48 11.97
C ALA A 156 -3.53 -5.42 12.93
N GLY A 157 -3.10 -4.18 12.74
CA GLY A 157 -3.66 -3.02 13.44
C GLY A 157 -5.10 -2.72 13.04
N ARG A 158 -5.68 -1.69 13.68
CA ARG A 158 -7.09 -1.31 13.50
C ARG A 158 -7.41 -0.55 12.21
N TYR A 159 -6.41 0.04 11.56
CA TYR A 159 -6.58 1.00 10.46
C TYR A 159 -7.40 0.44 9.29
N ALA A 160 -6.88 -0.56 8.59
CA ALA A 160 -7.59 -1.18 7.46
C ALA A 160 -8.95 -1.77 7.87
N LYS A 161 -9.03 -2.39 9.05
CA LYS A 161 -10.28 -2.91 9.60
C LYS A 161 -11.31 -1.82 9.84
N GLY A 162 -10.89 -0.64 10.31
CA GLY A 162 -11.74 0.52 10.53
C GLY A 162 -12.37 1.04 9.23
N LEU A 163 -11.56 1.14 8.17
CA LEU A 163 -12.03 1.51 6.84
C LEU A 163 -12.99 0.46 6.25
N ILE A 164 -12.62 -0.82 6.28
CA ILE A 164 -13.42 -1.92 5.71
C ILE A 164 -14.81 -2.03 6.36
N LYS A 165 -14.97 -1.68 7.64
CA LYS A 165 -16.29 -1.65 8.33
C LYS A 165 -17.29 -0.67 7.68
N GLN A 166 -16.82 0.30 6.90
CA GLN A 166 -17.65 1.30 6.22
C GLN A 166 -18.11 0.87 4.83
N VAL A 167 -17.64 -0.28 4.33
CA VAL A 167 -17.96 -0.79 2.99
C VAL A 167 -19.45 -1.15 2.93
N LYS A 168 -20.12 -0.67 1.88
CA LYS A 168 -21.49 -1.03 1.57
C LYS A 168 -21.61 -2.52 1.25
N THR A 169 -22.79 -3.11 1.52
CA THR A 169 -23.02 -4.55 1.38
C THR A 169 -23.53 -4.97 0.00
N TYR A 170 -23.83 -4.01 -0.89
CA TYR A 170 -24.39 -4.26 -2.22
C TYR A 170 -23.45 -3.75 -3.33
N GLU A 171 -23.51 -4.45 -4.46
CA GLU A 171 -22.71 -4.10 -5.66
C GLU A 171 -23.48 -3.11 -6.57
N PRO A 172 -22.81 -2.24 -7.34
CA PRO A 172 -21.36 -2.12 -7.44
C PRO A 172 -20.71 -1.27 -6.34
N ASP A 173 -21.50 -0.65 -5.47
CA ASP A 173 -21.02 0.29 -4.45
C ASP A 173 -20.00 -0.37 -3.49
N ALA A 174 -20.14 -1.67 -3.22
CA ALA A 174 -19.15 -2.40 -2.41
C ALA A 174 -17.77 -2.49 -3.08
N LEU A 175 -17.71 -2.62 -4.40
CA LEU A 175 -16.45 -2.59 -5.16
C LEU A 175 -15.87 -1.18 -5.17
N VAL A 176 -16.71 -0.17 -5.44
CA VAL A 176 -16.30 1.25 -5.43
C VAL A 176 -15.68 1.63 -4.07
N ASP A 177 -16.35 1.27 -2.97
CA ASP A 177 -15.84 1.53 -1.62
C ASP A 177 -14.47 0.88 -1.36
N LYS A 178 -14.27 -0.38 -1.81
CA LYS A 178 -12.98 -1.06 -1.66
C LYS A 178 -11.86 -0.39 -2.46
N LEU A 179 -12.18 0.13 -3.64
CA LEU A 179 -11.23 0.88 -4.44
C LEU A 179 -10.88 2.22 -3.78
N ILE A 180 -11.87 2.95 -3.23
CA ILE A 180 -11.62 4.18 -2.45
C ILE A 180 -10.74 3.89 -1.23
N ILE A 181 -10.99 2.79 -0.51
CA ILE A 181 -10.15 2.36 0.62
C ILE A 181 -8.72 2.09 0.16
N GLY A 182 -8.55 1.38 -0.97
CA GLY A 182 -7.22 1.18 -1.57
C GLY A 182 -6.51 2.51 -1.79
N ALA A 183 -7.18 3.48 -2.42
CA ALA A 183 -6.61 4.81 -2.63
C ALA A 183 -6.16 5.50 -1.32
N PHE A 184 -6.94 5.40 -0.24
CA PHE A 184 -6.56 5.97 1.06
C PHE A 184 -5.36 5.27 1.68
N ILE A 185 -5.25 3.94 1.56
CA ILE A 185 -4.11 3.17 2.08
C ILE A 185 -2.82 3.58 1.34
N GLU A 186 -2.84 3.61 0.01
CA GLU A 186 -1.67 4.00 -0.80
C GLU A 186 -1.27 5.47 -0.57
N ALA A 187 -2.25 6.39 -0.54
CA ALA A 187 -2.00 7.79 -0.24
C ALA A 187 -1.36 7.98 1.15
N ARG A 188 -1.84 7.24 2.17
CA ARG A 188 -1.30 7.29 3.52
C ARG A 188 0.10 6.67 3.59
N SER A 189 0.35 5.57 2.89
CA SER A 189 1.68 4.98 2.77
C SER A 189 2.67 5.99 2.17
N CYS A 190 2.30 6.61 1.06
CA CYS A 190 3.12 7.61 0.39
C CYS A 190 3.44 8.82 1.30
N GLU A 191 2.44 9.36 2.00
CA GLU A 191 2.62 10.50 2.94
C GLU A 191 3.54 10.11 4.10
N ARG A 192 3.39 8.91 4.69
CA ARG A 192 4.25 8.42 5.78
C ARG A 192 5.67 8.14 5.34
N PHE A 193 5.88 7.56 4.17
CA PHE A 193 7.21 7.39 3.61
C PHE A 193 7.90 8.74 3.44
N ALA A 194 7.22 9.73 2.85
CA ALA A 194 7.77 11.05 2.64
C ALA A 194 8.08 11.78 3.95
N LYS A 195 7.18 11.70 4.94
CA LYS A 195 7.31 12.40 6.23
C LYS A 195 8.37 11.76 7.13
N LEU A 196 8.53 10.43 7.07
CA LEU A 196 9.48 9.69 7.91
C LEU A 196 10.91 9.65 7.32
N ALA A 197 11.05 9.56 5.99
CA ALA A 197 12.34 9.38 5.31
C ALA A 197 13.46 10.31 5.78
N PRO A 198 13.24 11.63 6.00
CA PRO A 198 14.30 12.55 6.43
C PRO A 198 14.92 12.26 7.81
N PHE A 199 14.28 11.42 8.62
CA PHE A 199 14.72 11.07 9.98
C PHE A 199 15.44 9.73 10.05
N LEU A 200 15.56 9.03 8.93
CA LEU A 200 16.13 7.68 8.85
C LEU A 200 17.58 7.71 8.36
N GLU A 201 18.26 6.58 8.54
CA GLU A 201 19.58 6.37 7.94
C GLU A 201 19.50 6.39 6.40
N GLU A 202 20.59 6.78 5.74
CA GLU A 202 20.65 7.05 4.30
C GLU A 202 20.08 5.93 3.42
N ASP A 203 20.32 4.67 3.76
CA ASP A 203 19.83 3.52 2.99
C ASP A 203 18.29 3.33 3.15
N MET A 204 17.75 3.58 4.34
CA MET A 204 16.33 3.58 4.62
C MET A 204 15.63 4.78 3.98
N GLU A 205 16.23 5.97 4.09
CA GLU A 205 15.74 7.18 3.42
C GLU A 205 15.61 6.94 1.91
N LYS A 206 16.69 6.47 1.27
CA LYS A 206 16.69 6.17 -0.17
C LYS A 206 15.63 5.14 -0.54
N PHE A 207 15.45 4.12 0.27
CA PHE A 207 14.43 3.10 0.04
C PHE A 207 13.03 3.70 0.09
N TYR A 208 12.65 4.41 1.15
CA TYR A 208 11.31 5.00 1.27
C TYR A 208 11.03 6.06 0.20
N VAL A 209 12.03 6.87 -0.14
CA VAL A 209 11.93 7.82 -1.25
C VAL A 209 11.72 7.10 -2.60
N SER A 210 12.30 5.91 -2.80
CA SER A 210 12.12 5.16 -4.04
C SER A 210 10.69 4.64 -4.24
N LEU A 211 9.92 4.45 -3.17
CA LEU A 211 8.53 3.98 -3.21
C LEU A 211 7.52 5.09 -3.58
N LEU A 212 7.84 6.36 -3.35
CA LEU A 212 6.88 7.46 -3.49
C LEU A 212 6.16 7.51 -4.84
N ARG A 213 6.84 7.16 -5.94
CA ARG A 213 6.26 7.21 -7.28
C ARG A 213 5.25 6.08 -7.54
N SER A 214 5.56 4.87 -7.06
CA SER A 214 4.65 3.73 -7.16
C SER A 214 3.40 3.97 -6.33
N GLU A 215 3.55 4.36 -5.07
CA GLU A 215 2.45 4.64 -4.16
C GLU A 215 1.52 5.76 -4.67
N ALA A 216 2.12 6.86 -5.17
CA ALA A 216 1.34 7.96 -5.76
C ALA A 216 0.58 7.55 -7.03
N ARG A 217 1.11 6.60 -7.81
CA ARG A 217 0.39 6.04 -8.96
C ARG A 217 -0.70 5.08 -8.51
N HIS A 218 -0.41 4.16 -7.56
CA HIS A 218 -1.38 3.22 -7.02
C HIS A 218 -2.63 3.94 -6.49
N TYR A 219 -2.43 5.01 -5.72
CA TYR A 219 -3.52 5.87 -5.26
C TYR A 219 -4.40 6.38 -6.40
N GLN A 220 -3.79 6.90 -7.49
CA GLN A 220 -4.51 7.41 -8.66
C GLN A 220 -5.25 6.28 -9.39
N ASP A 221 -4.58 5.14 -9.62
CA ASP A 221 -5.15 3.98 -10.29
C ASP A 221 -6.41 3.46 -9.56
N TYR A 222 -6.39 3.42 -8.24
CA TYR A 222 -7.54 3.05 -7.42
C TYR A 222 -8.70 4.04 -7.57
N LEU A 223 -8.45 5.35 -7.54
CA LEU A 223 -9.49 6.37 -7.70
C LEU A 223 -10.10 6.36 -9.09
N GLU A 224 -9.28 6.31 -10.14
CA GLU A 224 -9.76 6.23 -11.52
C GLU A 224 -10.67 5.02 -11.74
N LEU A 225 -10.29 3.85 -11.20
CA LEU A 225 -11.14 2.66 -11.25
C LEU A 225 -12.44 2.84 -10.47
N ALA A 226 -12.40 3.49 -9.29
CA ALA A 226 -13.60 3.75 -8.50
C ALA A 226 -14.59 4.65 -9.25
N GLU A 227 -14.11 5.73 -9.87
CA GLU A 227 -14.91 6.65 -10.67
C GLU A 227 -15.50 5.96 -11.91
N GLN A 228 -14.67 5.23 -12.65
CA GLN A 228 -15.09 4.47 -13.84
C GLN A 228 -16.20 3.48 -13.51
N ILE A 229 -16.03 2.68 -12.45
CA ILE A 229 -16.98 1.63 -12.08
C ILE A 229 -18.27 2.21 -11.49
N ALA A 230 -18.17 3.31 -10.74
CA ALA A 230 -19.33 4.00 -10.22
C ALA A 230 -20.20 4.61 -11.33
N GLY A 231 -19.61 5.13 -12.40
CA GLY A 231 -20.28 5.82 -13.49
C GLY A 231 -21.11 7.05 -13.05
N LYS A 232 -20.83 7.58 -11.86
CA LYS A 232 -21.46 8.72 -11.23
C LYS A 232 -20.49 9.43 -10.30
N ASP A 233 -20.83 10.63 -9.85
CA ASP A 233 -20.06 11.32 -8.81
C ASP A 233 -19.97 10.50 -7.52
N ILE A 234 -18.74 10.34 -7.01
CA ILE A 234 -18.42 9.63 -5.76
C ILE A 234 -17.81 10.54 -4.69
N SER A 235 -17.85 11.85 -4.89
CA SER A 235 -17.23 12.85 -3.99
C SER A 235 -17.71 12.72 -2.54
N GLU A 236 -19.00 12.52 -2.32
CA GLU A 236 -19.57 12.32 -0.98
C GLU A 236 -19.01 11.06 -0.33
N ARG A 237 -18.80 10.00 -1.12
CA ARG A 237 -18.27 8.75 -0.61
C ARG A 237 -16.77 8.86 -0.28
N ILE A 238 -16.01 9.57 -1.11
CA ILE A 238 -14.61 9.92 -0.83
C ILE A 238 -14.54 10.77 0.45
N ALA A 239 -15.38 11.80 0.60
CA ALA A 239 -15.41 12.64 1.79
C ALA A 239 -15.75 11.86 3.07
N HIS A 240 -16.65 10.87 2.99
CA HIS A 240 -16.94 9.97 4.10
C HIS A 240 -15.69 9.18 4.53
N PHE A 241 -15.01 8.52 3.58
CA PHE A 241 -13.80 7.77 3.88
C PHE A 241 -12.64 8.66 4.34
N ALA A 242 -12.53 9.89 3.81
CA ALA A 242 -11.54 10.86 4.26
C ALA A 242 -11.72 11.22 5.74
N GLN A 243 -12.97 11.34 6.22
CA GLN A 243 -13.24 11.57 7.63
C GLN A 243 -12.88 10.35 8.48
N VAL A 244 -13.31 9.16 8.07
CA VAL A 244 -13.00 7.91 8.80
C VAL A 244 -11.50 7.67 8.88
N GLU A 245 -10.79 7.90 7.78
CA GLU A 245 -9.33 7.78 7.72
C GLU A 245 -8.64 8.77 8.66
N ALA A 246 -9.04 10.04 8.61
CA ALA A 246 -8.52 11.08 9.49
C ALA A 246 -8.72 10.74 10.97
N ASP A 247 -9.91 10.25 11.34
CA ASP A 247 -10.21 9.84 12.72
C ASP A 247 -9.33 8.67 13.16
N LEU A 248 -9.08 7.69 12.28
CA LEU A 248 -8.21 6.55 12.57
C LEU A 248 -6.74 6.96 12.77
N ILE A 249 -6.25 7.93 12.00
CA ILE A 249 -4.85 8.38 12.04
C ILE A 249 -4.59 9.33 13.22
N THR A 250 -5.55 10.16 13.57
CA THR A 250 -5.36 11.17 14.62
C THR A 250 -5.76 10.70 16.01
N SER A 251 -6.61 9.67 16.13
CA SER A 251 -6.98 9.14 17.44
C SER A 251 -5.87 8.31 18.08
N GLU A 252 -5.86 8.30 19.41
CA GLU A 252 -4.92 7.52 20.21
C GLU A 252 -4.93 6.02 19.85
N ASP A 253 -3.74 5.43 19.79
CA ASP A 253 -3.54 4.02 19.44
C ASP A 253 -2.41 3.41 20.27
N SER A 254 -2.75 2.43 21.09
CA SER A 254 -1.78 1.72 21.92
C SER A 254 -1.03 0.60 21.17
N ASP A 255 -1.47 0.26 19.95
CA ASP A 255 -0.83 -0.74 19.11
C ASP A 255 -0.03 -0.06 17.99
N PHE A 256 1.20 0.34 18.31
CA PHE A 256 2.07 1.04 17.35
C PHE A 256 2.38 0.18 16.13
N LYS A 257 2.02 0.67 14.97
CA LYS A 257 2.14 0.04 13.65
C LYS A 257 2.45 1.07 12.58
N PHE A 258 2.82 0.60 11.38
CA PHE A 258 3.05 1.49 10.24
C PHE A 258 1.82 2.36 9.91
N HIS A 259 0.59 1.84 10.04
CA HIS A 259 -0.66 2.59 9.85
C HIS A 259 -1.43 2.86 11.16
N SER A 260 -0.79 2.82 12.34
CA SER A 260 -1.48 3.16 13.59
C SER A 260 -1.85 4.65 13.68
N GLY A 261 -2.74 4.97 14.60
CA GLY A 261 -3.03 6.33 15.02
C GLY A 261 -1.88 6.96 15.85
N ALA A 262 -2.21 8.02 16.60
CA ALA A 262 -1.27 8.69 17.50
C ALA A 262 -0.84 7.72 18.63
N PRO A 263 0.45 7.45 18.83
CA PRO A 263 0.92 6.56 19.90
C PRO A 263 0.61 7.13 21.29
N VAL A 264 0.30 6.24 22.26
CA VAL A 264 0.08 6.55 23.69
C VAL A 264 1.01 5.74 24.57
#